data_03c364d30938ccaf8e52526d5db3d171
#
_entry.id   03c364d30938ccaf8e52526d5db3d171
#
_cell.length_a   1.000
_cell.length_b   1.000
_cell.length_c   1.000
_cell.angle_alpha   90.00
_cell.angle_beta   90.00
_cell.angle_gamma   90.00
#
_symmetry.space_group_name_H-M   'P 1'
#
loop_
_entity.id
_entity.type
_entity.pdbx_description
1 polymer ?
#
loop_
_entity_poly.entity_id
_entity_poly.type
_entity_poly.pdbx_seq_one_letter_code
_entity_poly.pdbx_strand_id
1 'polypeptide(L)'
;MSAEPRSEPRLIEVRKNVLKQNDVLARALRERFHEAGVLVVSLVSSPGSGKTAFLEKTLTLLHSRYRVAALVGDLATENDAVRLARSQAPVKQIITGTVCHLEAAMVQNALADWDLHQLDFLFIENVGNLVCPSSYDLGEDLRFVLLSVTEGEDKPLKYPTIFNSADVAIITKADLVNAVEFDEAAAIRNIHAVRPGMEILKLSAKTGEGMAELLQFLESRRSHAHSIAAANR
;
A
#
# COMPACT_ATOMS: atom_id res chain seq x y z
N MET A 1 1.62 -55.91 2.82
CA MET A 1 2.05 -54.76 2.01
C MET A 1 1.55 -53.49 2.72
N SER A 2 2.42 -52.87 3.49
CA SER A 2 2.14 -51.62 4.22
C SER A 2 2.28 -50.44 3.23
N ALA A 3 1.20 -49.68 3.05
CA ALA A 3 1.23 -48.50 2.25
C ALA A 3 2.06 -47.43 2.97
N GLU A 4 3.13 -46.94 2.34
CA GLU A 4 3.89 -45.78 2.82
C GLU A 4 2.99 -44.52 2.88
N PRO A 5 3.09 -43.70 3.93
CA PRO A 5 2.35 -42.48 4.02
C PRO A 5 2.79 -41.51 2.89
N ARG A 6 1.84 -41.06 2.07
CA ARG A 6 2.10 -40.05 1.06
C ARG A 6 2.57 -38.77 1.78
N SER A 7 3.83 -38.39 1.53
CA SER A 7 4.39 -37.15 2.04
C SER A 7 3.56 -35.97 1.55
N GLU A 8 3.17 -35.06 2.45
CA GLU A 8 2.54 -33.79 2.07
C GLU A 8 3.44 -33.04 1.06
N PRO A 9 2.85 -32.36 0.07
CA PRO A 9 3.63 -31.74 -0.99
C PRO A 9 4.58 -30.66 -0.44
N ARG A 10 5.87 -30.79 -0.72
CA ARG A 10 6.97 -29.87 -0.33
C ARG A 10 6.67 -28.37 -0.60
N LEU A 11 5.83 -28.09 -1.58
CA LEU A 11 5.41 -26.72 -1.95
C LEU A 11 4.69 -25.96 -0.83
N ILE A 12 3.90 -26.63 0.03
CA ILE A 12 3.17 -26.00 1.12
C ILE A 12 4.13 -25.54 2.23
N GLU A 13 5.15 -26.36 2.54
CA GLU A 13 6.16 -26.02 3.57
C GLU A 13 7.04 -24.84 3.12
N VAL A 14 7.46 -24.82 1.85
CA VAL A 14 8.28 -23.71 1.30
C VAL A 14 7.52 -22.39 1.39
N ARG A 15 6.25 -22.34 0.98
CA ARG A 15 5.43 -21.12 1.05
C ARG A 15 5.25 -20.63 2.49
N LYS A 16 4.96 -21.52 3.43
CA LYS A 16 4.84 -21.17 4.86
C LYS A 16 6.15 -20.60 5.43
N ASN A 17 7.29 -21.16 5.04
CA ASN A 17 8.59 -20.68 5.52
C ASN A 17 8.96 -19.32 4.93
N VAL A 18 8.66 -19.07 3.66
CA VAL A 18 8.89 -17.76 3.01
C VAL A 18 8.04 -16.67 3.69
N LEU A 19 6.75 -16.92 3.93
CA LEU A 19 5.88 -15.97 4.63
C LEU A 19 6.35 -15.71 6.06
N LYS A 20 6.77 -16.75 6.81
CA LYS A 20 7.33 -16.55 8.15
C LYS A 20 8.58 -15.67 8.17
N GLN A 21 9.48 -15.88 7.19
CA GLN A 21 10.69 -15.04 7.08
C GLN A 21 10.31 -13.59 6.75
N ASN A 22 9.36 -13.39 5.83
CA ASN A 22 8.84 -12.07 5.53
C ASN A 22 8.25 -11.38 6.77
N ASP A 23 7.43 -12.08 7.56
CA ASP A 23 6.80 -11.53 8.77
C ASP A 23 7.81 -11.12 9.85
N VAL A 24 8.92 -11.85 9.97
CA VAL A 24 10.02 -11.49 10.89
C VAL A 24 10.69 -10.20 10.44
N LEU A 25 11.01 -10.08 9.14
CA LEU A 25 11.61 -8.87 8.58
C LEU A 25 10.66 -7.67 8.62
N ALA A 26 9.37 -7.88 8.32
CA ALA A 26 8.37 -6.84 8.38
C ALA A 26 8.21 -6.25 9.79
N ARG A 27 8.23 -7.11 10.83
CA ARG A 27 8.22 -6.65 12.23
C ARG A 27 9.45 -5.80 12.56
N ALA A 28 10.64 -6.26 12.19
CA ALA A 28 11.87 -5.51 12.42
C ALA A 28 11.88 -4.17 11.66
N LEU A 29 11.31 -4.11 10.44
CA LEU A 29 11.13 -2.87 9.70
C LEU A 29 10.17 -1.91 10.42
N ARG A 30 9.03 -2.42 10.89
CA ARG A 30 8.04 -1.63 11.63
C ARG A 30 8.64 -1.02 12.90
N GLU A 31 9.44 -1.79 13.65
CA GLU A 31 10.15 -1.28 14.83
C GLU A 31 11.09 -0.12 14.44
N ARG A 32 11.89 -0.28 13.37
CA ARG A 32 12.76 0.78 12.85
C ARG A 32 12.00 2.03 12.39
N PHE A 33 10.84 1.86 11.77
CA PHE A 33 9.97 2.98 11.36
C PHE A 33 9.41 3.72 12.56
N HIS A 34 8.94 2.99 13.57
CA HIS A 34 8.45 3.58 14.81
C HIS A 34 9.55 4.30 15.59
N GLU A 35 10.76 3.73 15.69
CA GLU A 35 11.92 4.38 16.33
C GLU A 35 12.30 5.67 15.62
N ALA A 36 12.23 5.69 14.29
CA ALA A 36 12.50 6.88 13.49
C ALA A 36 11.35 7.91 13.52
N GLY A 37 10.16 7.52 13.95
CA GLY A 37 8.96 8.36 13.99
C GLY A 37 8.37 8.64 12.60
N VAL A 38 8.57 7.73 11.64
CA VAL A 38 8.04 7.84 10.28
C VAL A 38 6.74 7.08 10.16
N LEU A 39 5.71 7.70 9.55
CA LEU A 39 4.48 6.99 9.19
C LEU A 39 4.64 6.33 7.83
N VAL A 40 4.47 5.00 7.80
CA VAL A 40 4.64 4.21 6.57
C VAL A 40 3.28 3.77 6.02
N VAL A 41 3.02 4.08 4.75
CA VAL A 41 1.76 3.76 4.06
C VAL A 41 2.05 2.92 2.84
N SER A 42 1.50 1.71 2.78
CA SER A 42 1.57 0.88 1.58
C SER A 42 0.32 1.03 0.70
N LEU A 43 0.50 0.96 -0.62
CA LEU A 43 -0.54 1.09 -1.62
C LEU A 43 -0.67 -0.21 -2.42
N VAL A 44 -1.84 -0.82 -2.41
CA VAL A 44 -2.15 -2.03 -3.18
C VAL A 44 -3.38 -1.80 -4.07
N SER A 45 -3.38 -2.38 -5.27
CA SER A 45 -4.52 -2.28 -6.18
C SER A 45 -4.35 -3.16 -7.42
N SER A 46 -5.37 -3.21 -8.27
CA SER A 46 -5.24 -3.67 -9.66
C SER A 46 -4.27 -2.78 -10.47
N PRO A 47 -3.71 -3.29 -11.57
CA PRO A 47 -3.09 -2.45 -12.60
C PRO A 47 -4.08 -1.42 -13.14
N GLY A 48 -3.60 -0.19 -13.40
CA GLY A 48 -4.44 0.87 -13.97
C GLY A 48 -5.43 1.56 -13.01
N SER A 49 -5.48 1.19 -11.73
CA SER A 49 -6.35 1.85 -10.73
C SER A 49 -5.97 3.29 -10.38
N GLY A 50 -4.80 3.74 -10.82
CA GLY A 50 -4.32 5.10 -10.60
C GLY A 50 -3.40 5.28 -9.38
N LYS A 51 -2.76 4.21 -8.88
CA LYS A 51 -1.80 4.28 -7.74
C LYS A 51 -0.74 5.37 -7.92
N THR A 52 -0.02 5.33 -9.04
CA THR A 52 1.07 6.28 -9.31
C THR A 52 0.56 7.72 -9.42
N ALA A 53 -0.63 7.95 -10.02
CA ALA A 53 -1.24 9.28 -10.06
C ALA A 53 -1.66 9.79 -8.67
N PHE A 54 -2.24 8.90 -7.87
CA PHE A 54 -2.58 9.15 -6.48
C PHE A 54 -1.33 9.52 -5.67
N LEU A 55 -0.28 8.72 -5.79
CA LEU A 55 0.96 8.91 -5.06
C LEU A 55 1.68 10.20 -5.48
N GLU A 56 1.80 10.47 -6.79
CA GLU A 56 2.35 11.73 -7.33
C GLU A 56 1.66 12.95 -6.71
N LYS A 57 0.31 12.95 -6.72
CA LYS A 57 -0.47 14.05 -6.17
C LYS A 57 -0.30 14.18 -4.65
N THR A 58 -0.31 13.07 -3.93
CA THR A 58 -0.14 13.02 -2.47
C THR A 58 1.25 13.55 -2.07
N LEU A 59 2.31 13.06 -2.71
CA LEU A 59 3.68 13.53 -2.47
C LEU A 59 3.82 15.03 -2.74
N THR A 60 3.30 15.50 -3.87
CA THR A 60 3.33 16.93 -4.24
C THR A 60 2.67 17.82 -3.18
N LEU A 61 1.53 17.40 -2.64
CA LEU A 61 0.79 18.17 -1.64
C LEU A 61 1.45 18.12 -0.26
N LEU A 62 2.04 16.98 0.13
CA LEU A 62 2.70 16.82 1.41
C LEU A 62 4.10 17.45 1.43
N HIS A 63 4.84 17.43 0.32
CA HIS A 63 6.25 17.85 0.26
C HIS A 63 6.48 19.30 0.71
N SER A 64 5.48 20.16 0.58
CA SER A 64 5.58 21.56 1.04
C SER A 64 5.64 21.73 2.57
N ARG A 65 5.22 20.70 3.32
CA ARG A 65 5.09 20.76 4.80
C ARG A 65 5.81 19.63 5.52
N TYR A 66 6.08 18.54 4.83
CA TYR A 66 6.64 17.31 5.40
C TYR A 66 7.78 16.76 4.56
N ARG A 67 8.68 16.04 5.20
CA ARG A 67 9.73 15.27 4.55
C ARG A 67 9.14 13.93 4.12
N VAL A 68 8.86 13.79 2.84
CA VAL A 68 8.18 12.64 2.28
C VAL A 68 9.07 11.90 1.30
N ALA A 69 8.94 10.59 1.22
CA ALA A 69 9.66 9.77 0.26
C ALA A 69 8.78 8.61 -0.23
N ALA A 70 9.16 7.98 -1.34
CA ALA A 70 8.45 6.82 -1.86
C ALA A 70 9.38 5.71 -2.35
N LEU A 71 8.96 4.46 -2.11
CA LEU A 71 9.44 3.26 -2.77
C LEU A 71 8.38 2.79 -3.76
N VAL A 72 8.79 2.38 -4.96
CA VAL A 72 7.87 1.95 -6.02
C VAL A 72 8.27 0.58 -6.53
N GLY A 73 7.40 -0.40 -6.34
CA GLY A 73 7.56 -1.73 -6.91
C GLY A 73 7.01 -1.81 -8.32
N ASP A 74 7.85 -2.14 -9.28
CA ASP A 74 7.42 -2.41 -10.66
C ASP A 74 8.16 -3.63 -11.23
N LEU A 75 7.52 -4.27 -12.21
CA LEU A 75 8.05 -5.47 -12.84
C LEU A 75 9.28 -5.19 -13.69
N ALA A 76 9.31 -4.11 -14.49
CA ALA A 76 10.34 -3.92 -15.49
C ALA A 76 10.60 -2.48 -15.97
N THR A 77 9.79 -1.46 -15.60
CA THR A 77 9.90 -0.12 -16.20
C THR A 77 10.21 0.96 -15.16
N GLU A 78 10.99 1.98 -15.53
CA GLU A 78 11.30 3.11 -14.67
C GLU A 78 10.27 4.25 -14.76
N ASN A 79 9.21 4.07 -15.53
CA ASN A 79 8.24 5.12 -15.85
C ASN A 79 7.54 5.70 -14.62
N ASP A 80 7.22 4.87 -13.63
CA ASP A 80 6.54 5.31 -12.43
C ASP A 80 7.48 6.12 -11.53
N ALA A 81 8.75 5.72 -11.38
CA ALA A 81 9.72 6.49 -10.63
C ALA A 81 10.00 7.87 -11.29
N VAL A 82 10.14 7.91 -12.62
CA VAL A 82 10.30 9.16 -13.38
C VAL A 82 9.09 10.08 -13.20
N ARG A 83 7.89 9.51 -13.20
CA ARG A 83 6.65 10.26 -12.98
C ARG A 83 6.61 10.85 -11.57
N LEU A 84 6.92 10.05 -10.57
CA LEU A 84 6.90 10.48 -9.16
C LEU A 84 8.00 11.49 -8.83
N ALA A 85 9.13 11.49 -9.56
CA ALA A 85 10.17 12.48 -9.40
C ALA A 85 9.70 13.93 -9.65
N ARG A 86 8.56 14.11 -10.35
CA ARG A 86 7.93 15.43 -10.53
C ARG A 86 7.43 16.04 -9.21
N SER A 87 7.16 15.21 -8.20
CA SER A 87 6.79 15.67 -6.87
C SER A 87 7.93 16.30 -6.09
N GLN A 88 9.16 16.19 -6.59
CA GLN A 88 10.43 16.61 -5.93
C GLN A 88 10.74 15.82 -4.63
N ALA A 89 9.94 14.85 -4.27
CA ALA A 89 10.24 13.93 -3.18
C ALA A 89 11.29 12.89 -3.61
N PRO A 90 12.15 12.40 -2.71
CA PRO A 90 13.00 11.25 -2.97
C PRO A 90 12.16 10.02 -3.34
N VAL A 91 12.47 9.43 -4.49
CA VAL A 91 11.79 8.21 -4.97
C VAL A 91 12.84 7.18 -5.33
N LYS A 92 12.64 5.94 -4.89
CA LYS A 92 13.45 4.81 -5.29
C LYS A 92 12.59 3.70 -5.85
N GLN A 93 13.00 3.16 -6.97
CA GLN A 93 12.34 2.04 -7.61
C GLN A 93 12.93 0.72 -7.15
N ILE A 94 12.05 -0.25 -6.93
CA ILE A 94 12.38 -1.64 -6.67
C ILE A 94 11.93 -2.46 -7.89
N ILE A 95 12.87 -2.97 -8.66
CA ILE A 95 12.57 -3.84 -9.80
C ILE A 95 12.36 -5.26 -9.26
N THR A 96 11.13 -5.77 -9.38
CA THR A 96 10.76 -7.08 -8.86
C THR A 96 11.01 -8.23 -9.86
N GLY A 97 11.28 -7.90 -11.13
CA GLY A 97 11.51 -8.88 -12.18
C GLY A 97 10.25 -9.72 -12.46
N THR A 98 10.26 -10.97 -12.04
CA THR A 98 9.14 -11.91 -12.25
C THR A 98 8.19 -11.99 -11.04
N VAL A 99 8.51 -11.33 -9.93
CA VAL A 99 7.70 -11.36 -8.70
C VAL A 99 6.64 -10.28 -8.76
N CYS A 100 5.39 -10.66 -8.61
CA CYS A 100 4.22 -9.77 -8.77
C CYS A 100 3.80 -9.06 -7.46
N HIS A 101 4.74 -8.88 -6.52
CA HIS A 101 4.56 -8.19 -5.23
C HIS A 101 5.90 -7.76 -4.66
N LEU A 102 5.87 -6.86 -3.68
CA LEU A 102 7.01 -6.54 -2.84
C LEU A 102 7.08 -7.46 -1.62
N GLU A 103 8.29 -7.70 -1.15
CA GLU A 103 8.61 -8.41 0.09
C GLU A 103 9.37 -7.48 1.05
N ALA A 104 9.29 -7.74 2.36
CA ALA A 104 9.97 -6.94 3.38
C ALA A 104 11.49 -6.85 3.15
N ALA A 105 12.13 -7.91 2.65
CA ALA A 105 13.54 -7.91 2.29
C ALA A 105 13.87 -6.91 1.19
N MET A 106 13.00 -6.75 0.19
CA MET A 106 13.18 -5.78 -0.90
C MET A 106 13.08 -4.34 -0.36
N VAL A 107 12.11 -4.08 0.53
CA VAL A 107 11.96 -2.79 1.21
C VAL A 107 13.18 -2.49 2.07
N GLN A 108 13.65 -3.43 2.87
CA GLN A 108 14.82 -3.29 3.71
C GLN A 108 16.07 -2.92 2.89
N ASN A 109 16.30 -3.61 1.77
CA ASN A 109 17.44 -3.36 0.89
C ASN A 109 17.34 -1.98 0.22
N ALA A 110 16.14 -1.57 -0.21
CA ALA A 110 15.93 -0.27 -0.82
C ALA A 110 16.16 0.89 0.16
N LEU A 111 15.98 0.67 1.46
CA LEU A 111 16.16 1.67 2.52
C LEU A 111 17.57 1.66 3.14
N ALA A 112 18.50 0.86 2.65
CA ALA A 112 19.82 0.67 3.28
C ALA A 112 20.66 1.95 3.38
N ASP A 113 20.51 2.87 2.42
CA ASP A 113 21.21 4.15 2.32
C ASP A 113 20.35 5.36 2.71
N TRP A 114 19.12 5.14 3.23
CA TRP A 114 18.25 6.22 3.67
C TRP A 114 18.27 6.40 5.20
N ASP A 115 18.43 7.66 5.63
CA ASP A 115 18.22 8.03 7.03
C ASP A 115 16.73 8.24 7.30
N LEU A 116 16.09 7.26 7.92
CA LEU A 116 14.66 7.28 8.22
C LEU A 116 14.26 8.42 9.16
N HIS A 117 15.18 8.90 10.02
CA HIS A 117 14.92 10.05 10.91
C HIS A 117 14.73 11.37 10.14
N GLN A 118 15.10 11.39 8.86
CA GLN A 118 14.87 12.53 7.98
C GLN A 118 13.52 12.47 7.26
N LEU A 119 12.67 11.48 7.58
CA LEU A 119 11.36 11.33 6.97
C LEU A 119 10.23 11.53 7.97
N ASP A 120 9.14 12.10 7.50
CA ASP A 120 7.86 12.20 8.21
C ASP A 120 6.86 11.16 7.66
N PHE A 121 6.93 10.89 6.34
CA PHE A 121 6.12 9.89 5.66
C PHE A 121 6.97 9.08 4.68
N LEU A 122 6.73 7.80 4.65
CA LEU A 122 7.23 6.89 3.63
C LEU A 122 6.06 6.20 2.95
N PHE A 123 5.95 6.32 1.64
CA PHE A 123 4.97 5.59 0.85
C PHE A 123 5.62 4.40 0.15
N ILE A 124 4.92 3.27 0.11
CA ILE A 124 5.37 2.05 -0.58
C ILE A 124 4.31 1.66 -1.61
N GLU A 125 4.53 1.99 -2.87
CA GLU A 125 3.67 1.54 -3.96
C GLU A 125 4.01 0.10 -4.33
N ASN A 126 3.07 -0.82 -4.13
CA ASN A 126 3.22 -2.22 -4.51
C ASN A 126 2.92 -2.42 -6.00
N VAL A 127 3.41 -3.52 -6.57
CA VAL A 127 3.06 -3.96 -7.93
C VAL A 127 1.54 -4.06 -8.08
N GLY A 128 1.02 -3.69 -9.25
CA GLY A 128 -0.41 -3.77 -9.55
C GLY A 128 -0.91 -5.21 -9.57
N ASN A 129 -1.42 -5.69 -8.42
CA ASN A 129 -1.93 -7.04 -8.21
C ASN A 129 -2.84 -7.08 -6.97
N LEU A 130 -3.98 -7.77 -7.05
CA LEU A 130 -4.93 -7.91 -5.95
C LEU A 130 -4.83 -9.26 -5.21
N VAL A 131 -3.92 -10.14 -5.61
CA VAL A 131 -3.80 -11.50 -5.02
C VAL A 131 -2.53 -11.61 -4.18
N CYS A 132 -1.36 -11.52 -4.82
CA CYS A 132 -0.09 -11.79 -4.16
C CYS A 132 0.22 -10.83 -3.00
N PRO A 133 0.05 -9.50 -3.13
CA PRO A 133 0.39 -8.55 -2.06
C PRO A 133 -0.39 -8.75 -0.76
N SER A 134 -1.56 -9.40 -0.82
CA SER A 134 -2.41 -9.60 0.36
C SER A 134 -1.76 -10.42 1.48
N SER A 135 -0.78 -11.24 1.16
CA SER A 135 -0.11 -12.14 2.09
C SER A 135 1.24 -11.63 2.61
N TYR A 136 1.70 -10.48 2.12
CA TYR A 136 3.02 -9.94 2.47
C TYR A 136 2.89 -8.63 3.24
N ASP A 137 3.32 -8.65 4.49
CA ASP A 137 3.51 -7.48 5.35
C ASP A 137 4.84 -6.82 4.96
N LEU A 138 4.86 -5.51 4.81
CA LEU A 138 6.06 -4.73 4.46
C LEU A 138 6.58 -3.89 5.64
N GLY A 139 5.97 -4.05 6.82
CA GLY A 139 6.25 -3.24 8.00
C GLY A 139 5.50 -1.91 8.03
N GLU A 140 4.53 -1.71 7.13
CA GLU A 140 3.71 -0.51 7.08
C GLU A 140 2.81 -0.33 8.29
N ASP A 141 2.51 0.93 8.64
CA ASP A 141 1.51 1.31 9.64
C ASP A 141 0.09 1.25 9.10
N LEU A 142 -0.06 1.60 7.82
CA LEU A 142 -1.33 1.64 7.11
C LEU A 142 -1.19 1.00 5.73
N ARG A 143 -2.17 0.18 5.39
CA ARG A 143 -2.33 -0.36 4.04
C ARG A 143 -3.56 0.24 3.38
N PHE A 144 -3.37 0.91 2.25
CA PHE A 144 -4.45 1.44 1.42
C PHE A 144 -4.72 0.50 0.25
N VAL A 145 -5.96 0.08 0.08
CA VAL A 145 -6.40 -0.60 -1.13
C VAL A 145 -7.14 0.39 -2.03
N LEU A 146 -6.67 0.53 -3.27
CA LEU A 146 -7.28 1.44 -4.23
C LEU A 146 -8.26 0.68 -5.13
N LEU A 147 -9.48 1.23 -5.25
CA LEU A 147 -10.53 0.78 -6.16
C LEU A 147 -10.86 1.92 -7.12
N SER A 148 -10.57 1.74 -8.40
CA SER A 148 -10.97 2.72 -9.41
C SER A 148 -12.44 2.56 -9.77
N VAL A 149 -13.17 3.67 -9.93
CA VAL A 149 -14.56 3.66 -10.43
C VAL A 149 -14.69 2.98 -11.81
N THR A 150 -13.57 2.84 -12.55
CA THR A 150 -13.55 2.17 -13.85
C THR A 150 -13.41 0.64 -13.77
N GLU A 151 -13.33 0.06 -12.56
CA GLU A 151 -13.08 -1.38 -12.36
C GLU A 151 -14.32 -2.17 -11.94
N GLY A 152 -15.40 -1.48 -11.60
CA GLY A 152 -16.64 -2.06 -11.10
C GLY A 152 -16.66 -2.24 -9.58
N GLU A 153 -17.87 -2.14 -9.05
CA GLU A 153 -18.18 -2.14 -7.60
C GLU A 153 -18.07 -3.52 -6.94
N ASP A 154 -17.97 -4.59 -7.71
CA ASP A 154 -17.90 -5.99 -7.23
C ASP A 154 -16.47 -6.47 -6.93
N LYS A 155 -15.44 -5.67 -7.23
CA LYS A 155 -14.04 -5.99 -6.95
C LYS A 155 -13.77 -6.42 -5.50
N PRO A 156 -14.34 -5.78 -4.47
CA PRO A 156 -14.15 -6.23 -3.09
C PRO A 156 -14.60 -7.67 -2.86
N LEU A 157 -15.72 -8.06 -3.45
CA LEU A 157 -16.26 -9.43 -3.33
C LEU A 157 -15.45 -10.45 -4.13
N LYS A 158 -14.86 -10.05 -5.26
CA LYS A 158 -13.99 -10.91 -6.08
C LYS A 158 -12.61 -11.13 -5.47
N TYR A 159 -12.10 -10.14 -4.73
CA TYR A 159 -10.77 -10.15 -4.12
C TYR A 159 -10.83 -9.86 -2.62
N PRO A 160 -11.60 -10.63 -1.82
CA PRO A 160 -11.88 -10.28 -0.43
C PRO A 160 -10.62 -10.25 0.43
N THR A 161 -9.61 -11.05 0.14
CA THR A 161 -8.39 -11.14 0.95
C THR A 161 -7.63 -9.82 0.99
N ILE A 162 -7.47 -9.14 -0.15
CA ILE A 162 -6.71 -7.88 -0.20
C ILE A 162 -7.48 -6.76 0.49
N PHE A 163 -8.82 -6.68 0.30
CA PHE A 163 -9.63 -5.69 0.99
C PHE A 163 -9.67 -5.94 2.50
N ASN A 164 -9.77 -7.20 2.94
CA ASN A 164 -9.72 -7.53 4.37
C ASN A 164 -8.35 -7.24 5.01
N SER A 165 -7.26 -7.28 4.25
CA SER A 165 -5.90 -6.96 4.73
C SER A 165 -5.59 -5.47 4.78
N ALA A 166 -6.42 -4.61 4.16
CA ALA A 166 -6.19 -3.17 4.09
C ALA A 166 -6.87 -2.42 5.23
N ASP A 167 -6.34 -1.27 5.64
CA ASP A 167 -6.89 -0.42 6.71
C ASP A 167 -7.88 0.61 6.17
N VAL A 168 -7.64 1.07 4.94
CA VAL A 168 -8.46 2.09 4.27
C VAL A 168 -8.69 1.68 2.82
N ALA A 169 -9.91 1.85 2.33
CA ALA A 169 -10.21 1.76 0.90
C ALA A 169 -10.24 3.17 0.28
N ILE A 170 -9.54 3.32 -0.83
CA ILE A 170 -9.54 4.57 -1.60
C ILE A 170 -10.30 4.36 -2.91
N ILE A 171 -11.47 4.98 -3.06
CA ILE A 171 -12.17 5.02 -4.34
C ILE A 171 -11.53 6.11 -5.19
N THR A 172 -10.85 5.69 -6.27
CA THR A 172 -10.08 6.59 -7.13
C THR A 172 -10.83 6.97 -8.41
N LYS A 173 -10.33 8.02 -9.08
CA LYS A 173 -10.90 8.57 -10.33
C LYS A 173 -12.35 9.01 -10.17
N ALA A 174 -12.70 9.62 -9.04
CA ALA A 174 -14.04 10.09 -8.73
C ALA A 174 -14.63 11.01 -9.81
N ASP A 175 -13.76 11.72 -10.54
CA ASP A 175 -14.13 12.56 -11.70
C ASP A 175 -14.77 11.77 -12.87
N LEU A 176 -14.62 10.45 -12.90
CA LEU A 176 -15.18 9.59 -13.95
C LEU A 176 -16.47 8.86 -13.55
N VAL A 177 -16.95 9.03 -12.32
CA VAL A 177 -18.13 8.31 -11.79
C VAL A 177 -19.35 8.39 -12.73
N ASN A 178 -19.65 9.59 -13.25
CA ASN A 178 -20.78 9.79 -14.14
C ASN A 178 -20.55 9.27 -15.57
N ALA A 179 -19.30 8.99 -15.94
CA ALA A 179 -18.95 8.51 -17.27
C ALA A 179 -18.92 6.98 -17.38
N VAL A 180 -18.83 6.28 -16.24
CA VAL A 180 -18.65 4.81 -16.19
C VAL A 180 -19.77 4.07 -15.48
N GLU A 181 -20.90 4.74 -15.18
CA GLU A 181 -22.09 4.15 -14.52
C GLU A 181 -21.77 3.39 -13.21
N PHE A 182 -20.80 3.90 -12.42
CA PHE A 182 -20.36 3.25 -11.19
C PHE A 182 -21.37 3.43 -10.06
N ASP A 183 -21.86 2.32 -9.49
CA ASP A 183 -22.70 2.31 -8.28
C ASP A 183 -21.84 2.43 -7.02
N GLU A 184 -21.59 3.68 -6.59
CA GLU A 184 -20.82 3.97 -5.38
C GLU A 184 -21.42 3.32 -4.13
N ALA A 185 -22.74 3.33 -4.00
CA ALA A 185 -23.42 2.74 -2.84
C ALA A 185 -23.21 1.22 -2.79
N ALA A 186 -23.24 0.55 -3.94
CA ALA A 186 -22.90 -0.87 -4.03
C ALA A 186 -21.45 -1.14 -3.68
N ALA A 187 -20.51 -0.32 -4.17
CA ALA A 187 -19.10 -0.45 -3.84
C ALA A 187 -18.85 -0.34 -2.32
N ILE A 188 -19.43 0.65 -1.67
CA ILE A 188 -19.34 0.84 -0.21
C ILE A 188 -19.94 -0.37 0.55
N ARG A 189 -21.12 -0.84 0.15
CA ARG A 189 -21.72 -2.06 0.75
C ARG A 189 -20.80 -3.28 0.58
N ASN A 190 -20.21 -3.47 -0.59
CA ASN A 190 -19.32 -4.60 -0.89
C ASN A 190 -18.01 -4.53 -0.10
N ILE A 191 -17.43 -3.34 0.07
CA ILE A 191 -16.25 -3.13 0.92
C ILE A 191 -16.59 -3.50 2.37
N HIS A 192 -17.71 -2.99 2.90
CA HIS A 192 -18.11 -3.26 4.28
C HIS A 192 -18.57 -4.72 4.48
N ALA A 193 -19.04 -5.42 3.45
CA ALA A 193 -19.34 -6.85 3.52
C ALA A 193 -18.05 -7.68 3.71
N VAL A 194 -16.93 -7.24 3.16
CA VAL A 194 -15.62 -7.89 3.32
C VAL A 194 -14.92 -7.46 4.60
N ARG A 195 -14.90 -6.17 4.90
CA ARG A 195 -14.30 -5.61 6.12
C ARG A 195 -15.25 -4.59 6.77
N PRO A 196 -16.08 -5.02 7.72
CA PRO A 196 -17.01 -4.13 8.41
C PRO A 196 -16.28 -2.97 9.09
N GLY A 197 -16.78 -1.75 8.87
CA GLY A 197 -16.24 -0.54 9.48
C GLY A 197 -14.94 -0.02 8.87
N MET A 198 -14.50 -0.55 7.72
CA MET A 198 -13.36 0.00 6.99
C MET A 198 -13.61 1.46 6.63
N GLU A 199 -12.62 2.32 6.89
CA GLU A 199 -12.67 3.71 6.44
C GLU A 199 -12.56 3.78 4.92
N ILE A 200 -13.39 4.60 4.28
CA ILE A 200 -13.44 4.74 2.83
C ILE A 200 -13.28 6.22 2.48
N LEU A 201 -12.28 6.52 1.67
CA LEU A 201 -12.06 7.84 1.10
C LEU A 201 -12.33 7.80 -0.39
N LYS A 202 -12.98 8.84 -0.93
CA LYS A 202 -13.23 8.99 -2.36
C LYS A 202 -12.49 10.22 -2.87
N LEU A 203 -11.73 10.05 -3.96
CA LEU A 203 -10.93 11.14 -4.49
C LEU A 203 -10.63 11.05 -6.00
N SER A 204 -10.22 12.17 -6.56
CA SER A 204 -9.62 12.26 -7.88
C SER A 204 -8.25 12.94 -7.79
N ALA A 205 -7.19 12.21 -8.11
CA ALA A 205 -5.85 12.78 -8.23
C ALA A 205 -5.76 13.83 -9.36
N LYS A 206 -6.63 13.73 -10.38
CA LYS A 206 -6.67 14.63 -11.53
C LYS A 206 -7.27 16.00 -11.16
N THR A 207 -8.42 16.00 -10.49
CA THR A 207 -9.12 17.26 -10.13
C THR A 207 -8.70 17.80 -8.77
N GLY A 208 -8.20 16.94 -7.88
CA GLY A 208 -7.89 17.27 -6.49
C GLY A 208 -9.07 17.08 -5.54
N GLU A 209 -10.22 16.64 -6.02
CA GLU A 209 -11.38 16.29 -5.19
C GLU A 209 -11.00 15.22 -4.17
N GLY A 210 -11.42 15.37 -2.89
CA GLY A 210 -11.16 14.42 -1.81
C GLY A 210 -9.71 14.40 -1.30
N MET A 211 -8.79 15.15 -1.91
CA MET A 211 -7.39 15.17 -1.47
C MET A 211 -7.18 15.87 -0.12
N ALA A 212 -8.01 16.85 0.22
CA ALA A 212 -7.93 17.54 1.50
C ALA A 212 -8.26 16.60 2.67
N GLU A 213 -9.30 15.79 2.52
CA GLU A 213 -9.72 14.77 3.49
C GLU A 213 -8.63 13.70 3.67
N LEU A 214 -8.01 13.25 2.57
CA LEU A 214 -6.87 12.34 2.63
C LEU A 214 -5.70 12.93 3.42
N LEU A 215 -5.35 14.20 3.18
CA LEU A 215 -4.26 14.87 3.89
C LEU A 215 -4.56 14.99 5.39
N GLN A 216 -5.76 15.40 5.77
CA GLN A 216 -6.18 15.46 7.17
C GLN A 216 -6.11 14.09 7.84
N PHE A 217 -6.55 13.03 7.14
CA PHE A 217 -6.44 11.67 7.62
C PHE A 217 -4.98 11.29 7.90
N LEU A 218 -4.08 11.47 6.93
CA LEU A 218 -2.67 11.15 7.06
C LEU A 218 -1.99 11.94 8.19
N GLU A 219 -2.27 13.24 8.31
CA GLU A 219 -1.75 14.10 9.36
C GLU A 219 -2.21 13.66 10.76
N SER A 220 -3.47 13.27 10.90
CA SER A 220 -4.01 12.75 12.17
C SER A 220 -3.32 11.44 12.58
N ARG A 221 -3.11 10.52 11.63
CA ARG A 221 -2.43 9.25 11.89
C ARG A 221 -0.97 9.44 12.26
N ARG A 222 -0.26 10.35 11.57
CA ARG A 222 1.12 10.69 11.92
C ARG A 222 1.24 11.26 13.33
N SER A 223 0.36 12.19 13.70
CA SER A 223 0.37 12.79 15.05
C SER A 223 0.17 11.72 16.14
N HIS A 224 -0.67 10.73 15.90
CA HIS A 224 -0.89 9.63 16.82
C HIS A 224 0.34 8.71 16.92
N ALA A 225 0.99 8.36 15.83
CA ALA A 225 2.22 7.58 15.80
C ALA A 225 3.36 8.26 16.60
N HIS A 226 3.53 9.57 16.41
CA HIS A 226 4.51 10.36 17.18
C HIS A 226 4.21 10.41 18.69
N SER A 227 2.94 10.47 19.09
CA SER A 227 2.55 10.46 20.50
C SER A 227 2.93 9.15 21.18
N ILE A 228 2.75 8.02 20.48
CA ILE A 228 3.13 6.68 21.00
C ILE A 228 4.66 6.56 21.10
N ALA A 229 5.39 7.01 20.09
CA ALA A 229 6.85 6.98 20.08
C ALA A 229 7.46 7.85 21.21
N ALA A 230 6.84 8.98 21.52
CA ALA A 230 7.26 9.87 22.63
C ALA A 230 6.94 9.29 24.02
N ALA A 231 5.85 8.54 24.16
CA ALA A 231 5.46 7.91 25.43
C ALA A 231 6.31 6.68 25.80
N ASN A 232 7.00 6.08 24.81
CA ASN A 232 7.86 4.90 24.99
C ASN A 232 9.35 5.26 25.19
N ARG A 233 9.71 6.53 25.24
CA ARG A 233 11.06 7.05 25.56
C ARG A 233 11.13 7.54 27.00
#